data_f1aa177dd7720c376b59b5a4b264bf06
#
_entry.id   f1aa177dd7720c376b59b5a4b264bf06
#
_cell.length_a   1.000
_cell.length_b   1.000
_cell.length_c   1.000
_cell.angle_alpha   90.00
_cell.angle_beta   90.00
_cell.angle_gamma   90.00
#
_symmetry.space_group_name_H-M   'P 1'
#
loop_
_entity.id
_entity.type
_entity.pdbx_description
1 polymer ?
#
loop_
_entity_poly.entity_id
_entity_poly.type
_entity_poly.pdbx_seq_one_letter_code
_entity_poly.pdbx_strand_id
1 'polypeptide(L)'
;QLSKPEAGESLDAEEIDLISLGITRHFDTTFGGLAGAPKFPHFPTLLRLWGSHTRTANPILMSTVTTTLDAMCEGGIYDHLGGGLSRYSTDEEWLAPHFEKMLYDNAAFIECLTQIWTETGNPLYEQRAAETVAWLLREMVVGDAHGEGGFAGTLDADSEGEEGRFYVWSEPEIDSHLAEMDPEIINGFKTVYDVTSGGN
;
A
#
# COMPACT_ATOMS: atom_id res chain seq x y z
N GLN A 1 3.45 29.61 30.10
CA GLN A 1 4.38 30.30 29.17
C GLN A 1 5.21 29.20 28.50
N LEU A 2 5.05 29.02 27.19
CA LEU A 2 5.97 28.21 26.42
C LEU A 2 7.31 28.95 26.36
N SER A 3 8.38 28.34 26.86
CA SER A 3 9.74 28.85 26.70
C SER A 3 10.05 28.98 25.20
N LYS A 4 10.69 30.05 24.79
CA LYS A 4 11.19 30.15 23.41
C LYS A 4 12.18 28.98 23.22
N PRO A 5 12.03 28.18 22.14
CA PRO A 5 13.01 27.15 21.85
C PRO A 5 14.37 27.83 21.63
N GLU A 6 15.41 27.28 22.26
CA GLU A 6 16.78 27.64 21.92
C GLU A 6 17.10 27.01 20.56
N ALA A 7 17.91 27.71 19.76
CA ALA A 7 18.41 27.11 18.50
C ALA A 7 19.25 25.90 18.84
N GLY A 8 18.78 24.73 18.45
CA GLY A 8 19.56 23.50 18.53
C GLY A 8 20.69 23.47 17.49
N GLU A 9 21.59 22.52 17.63
CA GLU A 9 22.58 22.22 16.60
C GLU A 9 21.85 21.72 15.32
N SER A 10 22.39 22.04 14.15
CA SER A 10 21.85 21.53 12.89
C SER A 10 22.17 20.05 12.76
N LEU A 11 21.15 19.22 12.48
CA LEU A 11 21.37 17.84 12.10
C LEU A 11 22.15 17.78 10.77
N ASP A 12 23.23 17.01 10.72
CA ASP A 12 23.92 16.73 9.49
C ASP A 12 23.38 15.47 8.78
N ALA A 13 23.86 15.20 7.57
CA ALA A 13 23.39 14.06 6.78
C ALA A 13 23.74 12.71 7.43
N GLU A 14 24.88 12.61 8.11
CA GLU A 14 25.35 11.39 8.76
C GLU A 14 24.44 11.05 9.98
N GLU A 15 24.13 12.04 10.79
CA GLU A 15 23.21 11.86 11.92
C GLU A 15 21.81 11.41 11.45
N ILE A 16 21.33 12.03 10.38
CA ILE A 16 20.05 11.67 9.76
C ILE A 16 20.08 10.23 9.23
N ASP A 17 21.17 9.79 8.63
CA ASP A 17 21.31 8.42 8.09
C ASP A 17 21.44 7.38 9.22
N LEU A 18 22.09 7.72 10.34
CA LEU A 18 22.10 6.90 11.55
C LEU A 18 20.72 6.75 12.18
N ILE A 19 19.93 7.83 12.23
CA ILE A 19 18.54 7.78 12.68
C ILE A 19 17.72 6.85 11.78
N SER A 20 17.88 6.96 10.45
CA SER A 20 17.18 6.09 9.50
C SER A 20 17.52 4.61 9.73
N LEU A 21 18.78 4.29 9.94
CA LEU A 21 19.21 2.93 10.27
C LEU A 21 18.65 2.47 11.62
N GLY A 22 18.53 3.37 12.59
CA GLY A 22 17.89 3.09 13.89
C GLY A 22 16.41 2.71 13.74
N ILE A 23 15.69 3.37 12.85
CA ILE A 23 14.26 3.13 12.56
C ILE A 23 14.02 1.72 12.04
N THR A 24 14.93 1.16 11.23
CA THR A 24 14.75 -0.20 10.65
C THR A 24 14.59 -1.30 11.70
N ARG A 25 15.07 -1.09 12.92
CA ARG A 25 14.94 -2.06 14.04
C ARG A 25 13.51 -2.27 14.51
N HIS A 26 12.59 -1.38 14.12
CA HIS A 26 11.18 -1.46 14.43
C HIS A 26 10.34 -2.08 13.32
N PHE A 27 10.99 -2.39 12.20
CA PHE A 27 10.32 -3.01 11.06
C PHE A 27 10.25 -4.53 11.22
N ASP A 28 9.15 -5.09 10.76
CA ASP A 28 8.98 -6.52 10.58
C ASP A 28 9.87 -7.00 9.42
N THR A 29 10.73 -7.98 9.69
CA THR A 29 11.67 -8.50 8.68
C THR A 29 11.05 -9.56 7.77
N THR A 30 9.85 -10.05 8.09
CA THR A 30 9.13 -11.06 7.31
C THR A 30 8.09 -10.42 6.41
N PHE A 31 7.19 -9.64 6.99
CA PHE A 31 6.08 -9.02 6.27
C PHE A 31 6.32 -7.53 5.96
N GLY A 32 7.45 -6.97 6.37
CA GLY A 32 7.71 -5.54 6.20
C GLY A 32 6.79 -4.65 7.05
N GLY A 33 6.94 -3.34 6.89
CA GLY A 33 6.22 -2.35 7.69
C GLY A 33 6.68 -2.32 9.16
N LEU A 34 6.13 -1.41 9.95
CA LEU A 34 6.35 -1.43 11.39
C LEU A 34 5.71 -2.68 12.00
N ALA A 35 6.41 -3.30 12.95
CA ALA A 35 5.94 -4.53 13.59
C ALA A 35 4.64 -4.30 14.39
N GLY A 36 3.77 -5.31 14.41
CA GLY A 36 2.48 -5.31 15.11
C GLY A 36 1.31 -4.94 14.21
N ALA A 37 0.09 -5.00 14.79
CA ALA A 37 -1.17 -4.67 14.13
C ALA A 37 -1.95 -3.62 14.97
N PRO A 38 -2.78 -2.75 14.35
CA PRO A 38 -2.96 -2.60 12.89
C PRO A 38 -1.71 -2.05 12.20
N LYS A 39 -1.50 -2.42 10.93
CA LYS A 39 -0.29 -2.08 10.18
C LYS A 39 -0.57 -1.02 9.12
N PHE A 40 0.09 0.13 9.25
CA PHE A 40 -0.02 1.26 8.32
C PHE A 40 1.17 1.32 7.36
N PRO A 41 0.99 1.78 6.11
CA PRO A 41 2.05 1.88 5.11
C PRO A 41 3.23 2.79 5.49
N HIS A 42 2.98 3.89 6.20
CA HIS A 42 4.00 4.86 6.63
C HIS A 42 4.95 5.33 5.51
N PHE A 43 4.42 5.69 4.33
CA PHE A 43 5.20 6.10 3.16
C PHE A 43 6.25 7.18 3.43
N PRO A 44 6.01 8.23 4.25
CA PRO A 44 7.07 9.19 4.58
C PRO A 44 8.29 8.55 5.24
N THR A 45 8.07 7.49 6.04
CA THR A 45 9.16 6.73 6.64
C THR A 45 9.92 5.92 5.58
N LEU A 46 9.21 5.23 4.69
CA LEU A 46 9.83 4.47 3.59
C LEU A 46 10.65 5.37 2.68
N LEU A 47 10.11 6.51 2.25
CA LEU A 47 10.83 7.51 1.46
C LEU A 47 12.05 8.05 2.20
N ARG A 48 11.94 8.24 3.52
CA ARG A 48 13.06 8.64 4.36
C ARG A 48 14.18 7.59 4.37
N LEU A 49 13.83 6.31 4.56
CA LEU A 49 14.78 5.20 4.54
C LEU A 49 15.43 5.07 3.16
N TRP A 50 14.63 5.19 2.10
CA TRP A 50 15.12 5.15 0.72
C TRP A 50 16.11 6.27 0.42
N GLY A 51 15.80 7.51 0.81
CA GLY A 51 16.71 8.64 0.67
C GLY A 51 18.04 8.47 1.43
N SER A 52 18.04 7.74 2.55
CA SER A 52 19.29 7.37 3.24
C SER A 52 20.03 6.23 2.52
N HIS A 53 19.29 5.27 1.94
CA HIS A 53 19.88 4.23 1.10
C HIS A 53 20.60 4.83 -0.11
N THR A 54 19.97 5.74 -0.84
CA THR A 54 20.58 6.37 -2.03
C THR A 54 21.88 7.13 -1.73
N ARG A 55 22.02 7.67 -0.51
CA ARG A 55 23.26 8.34 -0.08
C ARG A 55 24.33 7.38 0.40
N THR A 56 23.93 6.31 1.10
CA THR A 56 24.87 5.45 1.84
C THR A 56 25.11 4.09 1.21
N ALA A 57 24.29 3.71 0.22
CA ALA A 57 24.22 2.36 -0.35
C ALA A 57 24.04 1.25 0.70
N ASN A 58 23.42 1.56 1.85
CA ASN A 58 23.25 0.61 2.94
C ASN A 58 22.18 -0.44 2.57
N PRO A 59 22.52 -1.75 2.51
CA PRO A 59 21.60 -2.80 2.08
C PRO A 59 20.45 -3.05 3.05
N ILE A 60 20.60 -2.74 4.33
CA ILE A 60 19.53 -2.90 5.32
C ILE A 60 18.40 -1.91 5.04
N LEU A 61 18.73 -0.66 4.70
CA LEU A 61 17.74 0.35 4.33
C LEU A 61 16.97 -0.08 3.08
N MET A 62 17.70 -0.55 2.06
CA MET A 62 17.08 -1.07 0.82
C MET A 62 16.15 -2.23 1.12
N SER A 63 16.63 -3.28 1.80
CA SER A 63 15.82 -4.47 2.06
C SER A 63 14.59 -4.16 2.92
N THR A 64 14.70 -3.26 3.91
CA THR A 64 13.56 -2.84 4.73
C THR A 64 12.45 -2.22 3.88
N VAL A 65 12.83 -1.34 2.92
CA VAL A 65 11.86 -0.68 2.04
C VAL A 65 11.28 -1.65 1.03
N THR A 66 12.11 -2.45 0.35
CA THR A 66 11.64 -3.38 -0.69
C THR A 66 10.78 -4.50 -0.10
N THR A 67 11.17 -5.11 1.02
CA THR A 67 10.32 -6.11 1.71
C THR A 67 8.95 -5.53 2.07
N THR A 68 8.89 -4.28 2.53
CA THR A 68 7.62 -3.63 2.87
C THR A 68 6.77 -3.38 1.63
N LEU A 69 7.37 -2.87 0.55
CA LEU A 69 6.64 -2.61 -0.70
C LEU A 69 6.17 -3.90 -1.37
N ASP A 70 7.01 -4.93 -1.42
CA ASP A 70 6.64 -6.23 -1.99
C ASP A 70 5.43 -6.80 -1.25
N ALA A 71 5.48 -6.83 0.09
CA ALA A 71 4.38 -7.33 0.90
C ALA A 71 3.07 -6.53 0.72
N MET A 72 3.14 -5.20 0.62
CA MET A 72 1.95 -4.39 0.32
C MET A 72 1.45 -4.58 -1.11
N CYS A 73 2.33 -4.72 -2.09
CA CYS A 73 1.96 -4.92 -3.50
C CYS A 73 1.33 -6.29 -3.76
N GLU A 74 1.64 -7.29 -2.95
CA GLU A 74 1.15 -8.67 -3.08
C GLU A 74 0.02 -9.00 -2.10
N GLY A 75 -0.09 -8.25 -0.99
CA GLY A 75 -1.05 -8.47 0.09
C GLY A 75 -2.46 -7.98 -0.22
N GLY A 76 -3.42 -8.37 0.62
CA GLY A 76 -4.82 -7.98 0.50
C GLY A 76 -5.09 -6.49 0.77
N ILE A 77 -4.11 -5.75 1.31
CA ILE A 77 -4.21 -4.29 1.44
C ILE A 77 -4.28 -3.59 0.07
N TYR A 78 -3.75 -4.21 -0.99
CA TYR A 78 -3.87 -3.73 -2.37
C TYR A 78 -5.07 -4.39 -3.05
N ASP A 79 -5.92 -3.60 -3.68
CA ASP A 79 -7.05 -4.12 -4.47
C ASP A 79 -6.56 -4.65 -5.82
N HIS A 80 -6.39 -5.96 -5.91
CA HIS A 80 -5.88 -6.65 -7.09
C HIS A 80 -6.82 -6.64 -8.29
N LEU A 81 -8.11 -6.30 -8.10
CA LEU A 81 -9.11 -6.22 -9.17
C LEU A 81 -9.34 -4.78 -9.64
N GLY A 82 -9.60 -3.88 -8.68
CA GLY A 82 -9.93 -2.50 -8.97
C GLY A 82 -8.73 -1.56 -9.02
N GLY A 83 -7.65 -1.91 -8.38
CA GLY A 83 -6.48 -1.05 -8.16
C GLY A 83 -6.63 -0.14 -6.95
N GLY A 84 -5.51 0.41 -6.51
CA GLY A 84 -5.44 1.28 -5.34
C GLY A 84 -5.23 0.53 -4.03
N LEU A 85 -4.61 1.24 -3.09
CA LEU A 85 -4.24 0.73 -1.78
C LEU A 85 -5.28 1.17 -0.75
N SER A 86 -5.68 0.24 0.13
CA SER A 86 -6.48 0.51 1.32
C SER A 86 -5.62 1.19 2.39
N ARG A 87 -6.27 1.85 3.36
CA ARG A 87 -5.62 2.73 4.31
C ARG A 87 -4.64 2.03 5.24
N TYR A 88 -5.03 0.86 5.79
CA TYR A 88 -4.20 0.05 6.67
C TYR A 88 -4.67 -1.40 6.67
N SER A 89 -3.82 -2.32 7.13
CA SER A 89 -4.20 -3.69 7.43
C SER A 89 -4.56 -3.85 8.89
N THR A 90 -5.59 -4.64 9.17
CA THR A 90 -6.01 -4.97 10.54
C THR A 90 -5.11 -6.02 11.19
N ASP A 91 -4.32 -6.73 10.38
CA ASP A 91 -3.37 -7.78 10.78
C ASP A 91 -1.92 -7.40 10.49
N GLU A 92 -0.99 -8.29 10.84
CA GLU A 92 0.46 -8.10 10.69
C GLU A 92 0.98 -8.48 9.28
N GLU A 93 0.17 -9.17 8.46
CA GLU A 93 0.59 -9.81 7.20
C GLU A 93 0.13 -9.03 5.96
N TRP A 94 -0.54 -7.90 6.13
CA TRP A 94 -1.17 -7.10 5.07
C TRP A 94 -2.34 -7.80 4.36
N LEU A 95 -3.02 -8.75 5.04
CA LEU A 95 -4.06 -9.58 4.46
C LEU A 95 -5.44 -8.94 4.50
N ALA A 96 -5.91 -8.56 5.69
CA ALA A 96 -7.27 -8.06 5.91
C ALA A 96 -7.28 -6.53 6.05
N PRO A 97 -7.67 -5.79 5.00
CA PRO A 97 -7.62 -4.34 5.02
C PRO A 97 -8.81 -3.73 5.77
N HIS A 98 -8.62 -2.53 6.30
CA HIS A 98 -9.71 -1.57 6.47
C HIS A 98 -9.98 -0.94 5.10
N PHE A 99 -11.19 -1.13 4.56
CA PHE A 99 -11.48 -0.92 3.14
C PHE A 99 -11.54 0.54 2.67
N GLU A 100 -11.33 1.52 3.54
CA GLU A 100 -11.19 2.93 3.16
C GLU A 100 -9.97 3.13 2.22
N LYS A 101 -10.14 3.91 1.15
CA LYS A 101 -9.04 4.27 0.26
C LYS A 101 -8.86 5.79 0.25
N MET A 102 -7.71 6.25 0.76
CA MET A 102 -7.37 7.67 0.86
C MET A 102 -6.61 8.13 -0.38
N LEU A 103 -6.95 9.32 -0.87
CA LEU A 103 -6.20 9.95 -1.98
C LEU A 103 -4.72 10.15 -1.63
N TYR A 104 -4.43 10.66 -0.43
CA TYR A 104 -3.05 10.97 -0.03
C TYR A 104 -2.19 9.72 0.18
N ASP A 105 -2.77 8.61 0.67
CA ASP A 105 -2.05 7.35 0.80
C ASP A 105 -1.69 6.79 -0.58
N ASN A 106 -2.63 6.80 -1.52
CA ASN A 106 -2.40 6.33 -2.87
C ASN A 106 -1.44 7.23 -3.66
N ALA A 107 -1.47 8.54 -3.46
CA ALA A 107 -0.50 9.47 -4.04
C ALA A 107 0.93 9.18 -3.53
N ALA A 108 1.08 8.99 -2.21
CA ALA A 108 2.37 8.65 -1.61
C ALA A 108 2.85 7.25 -1.99
N PHE A 109 1.93 6.30 -2.20
CA PHE A 109 2.24 4.97 -2.72
C PHE A 109 2.82 5.04 -4.13
N ILE A 110 2.17 5.77 -5.05
CA ILE A 110 2.66 5.97 -6.41
C ILE A 110 4.06 6.63 -6.39
N GLU A 111 4.25 7.66 -5.58
CA GLU A 111 5.55 8.32 -5.43
C GLU A 111 6.63 7.32 -4.97
N CYS A 112 6.34 6.55 -3.93
CA CYS A 112 7.25 5.57 -3.37
C CYS A 112 7.60 4.48 -4.41
N LEU A 113 6.60 3.88 -5.05
CA LEU A 113 6.80 2.88 -6.10
C LEU A 113 7.64 3.42 -7.24
N THR A 114 7.35 4.64 -7.72
CA THR A 114 8.07 5.25 -8.84
C THR A 114 9.54 5.51 -8.52
N GLN A 115 9.84 6.05 -7.33
CA GLN A 115 11.22 6.30 -6.92
C GLN A 115 12.03 5.01 -6.82
N ILE A 116 11.45 3.95 -6.23
CA ILE A 116 12.16 2.71 -6.01
C ILE A 116 12.27 1.89 -7.30
N TRP A 117 11.23 1.92 -8.15
CA TRP A 117 11.28 1.32 -9.48
C TRP A 117 12.41 1.89 -10.35
N THR A 118 12.63 3.21 -10.34
CA THR A 118 13.70 3.83 -11.14
C THR A 118 15.10 3.32 -10.82
N GLU A 119 15.33 2.82 -9.62
CA GLU A 119 16.62 2.23 -9.21
C GLU A 119 16.65 0.70 -9.31
N THR A 120 15.52 0.05 -9.00
CA THR A 120 15.45 -1.42 -8.94
C THR A 120 15.04 -2.07 -10.25
N GLY A 121 14.27 -1.36 -11.09
CA GLY A 121 13.66 -1.92 -12.30
C GLY A 121 12.60 -3.00 -12.01
N ASN A 122 12.11 -3.12 -10.77
CA ASN A 122 11.13 -4.15 -10.40
C ASN A 122 9.79 -3.93 -11.15
N PRO A 123 9.37 -4.85 -12.04
CA PRO A 123 8.17 -4.66 -12.86
C PRO A 123 6.88 -4.64 -12.04
N LEU A 124 6.88 -5.22 -10.83
CA LEU A 124 5.73 -5.17 -9.92
C LEU A 124 5.42 -3.73 -9.51
N TYR A 125 6.45 -2.93 -9.22
CA TYR A 125 6.25 -1.53 -8.80
C TYR A 125 5.71 -0.66 -9.93
N GLU A 126 6.20 -0.85 -11.17
CA GLU A 126 5.66 -0.18 -12.35
C GLU A 126 4.18 -0.54 -12.56
N GLN A 127 3.87 -1.82 -12.50
CA GLN A 127 2.50 -2.33 -12.66
C GLN A 127 1.56 -1.72 -11.60
N ARG A 128 1.90 -1.81 -10.32
CA ARG A 128 1.07 -1.29 -9.22
C ARG A 128 0.89 0.23 -9.29
N ALA A 129 1.94 0.97 -9.68
CA ALA A 129 1.83 2.41 -9.90
C ALA A 129 0.85 2.74 -11.03
N ALA A 130 0.95 2.04 -12.17
CA ALA A 130 0.05 2.23 -13.31
C ALA A 130 -1.41 1.87 -12.98
N GLU A 131 -1.64 0.74 -12.32
CA GLU A 131 -2.97 0.30 -11.88
C GLU A 131 -3.60 1.28 -10.89
N THR A 132 -2.80 1.80 -9.93
CA THR A 132 -3.27 2.79 -8.95
C THR A 132 -3.62 4.11 -9.62
N VAL A 133 -2.84 4.58 -10.60
CA VAL A 133 -3.17 5.76 -11.41
C VAL A 133 -4.46 5.54 -12.19
N ALA A 134 -4.63 4.36 -12.81
CA ALA A 134 -5.85 4.03 -13.56
C ALA A 134 -7.08 4.02 -12.64
N TRP A 135 -6.97 3.49 -11.43
CA TRP A 135 -8.01 3.54 -10.42
C TRP A 135 -8.36 4.98 -10.01
N LEU A 136 -7.36 5.83 -9.70
CA LEU A 136 -7.58 7.23 -9.34
C LEU A 136 -8.36 7.99 -10.44
N LEU A 137 -7.99 7.77 -11.70
CA LEU A 137 -8.63 8.43 -12.83
C LEU A 137 -10.05 7.90 -13.11
N ARG A 138 -10.33 6.66 -12.77
CA ARG A 138 -11.64 6.03 -12.97
C ARG A 138 -12.63 6.34 -11.84
N GLU A 139 -12.16 6.35 -10.58
CA GLU A 139 -13.06 6.35 -9.42
C GLU A 139 -12.94 7.59 -8.52
N MET A 140 -11.79 8.26 -8.51
CA MET A 140 -11.56 9.39 -7.60
C MET A 140 -11.75 10.74 -8.26
N VAL A 141 -11.85 10.82 -9.59
CA VAL A 141 -12.10 12.08 -10.28
C VAL A 141 -13.57 12.48 -10.09
N VAL A 142 -13.78 13.64 -9.51
CA VAL A 142 -15.10 14.28 -9.39
C VAL A 142 -15.08 15.56 -10.21
N GLY A 143 -16.11 15.78 -11.03
CA GLY A 143 -16.23 16.97 -11.86
C GLY A 143 -17.67 17.41 -11.98
N ASP A 144 -17.86 18.69 -12.30
CA ASP A 144 -19.16 19.24 -12.61
C ASP A 144 -19.44 19.24 -14.14
N ALA A 145 -20.65 19.66 -14.50
CA ALA A 145 -21.07 19.77 -15.91
C ALA A 145 -20.29 20.81 -16.71
N HIS A 146 -19.46 21.64 -16.06
CA HIS A 146 -18.66 22.70 -16.68
C HIS A 146 -17.20 22.28 -16.89
N GLY A 147 -16.83 21.05 -16.51
CA GLY A 147 -15.47 20.52 -16.64
C GLY A 147 -14.50 21.00 -15.55
N GLU A 148 -15.00 21.69 -14.52
CA GLU A 148 -14.24 21.96 -13.32
C GLU A 148 -14.33 20.74 -12.41
N GLY A 149 -13.18 20.16 -12.07
CA GLY A 149 -13.13 18.95 -11.27
C GLY A 149 -11.87 18.84 -10.44
N GLY A 150 -11.84 17.84 -9.60
CA GLY A 150 -10.73 17.50 -8.75
C GLY A 150 -10.78 16.03 -8.38
N PHE A 151 -9.93 15.63 -7.45
CA PHE A 151 -10.00 14.30 -6.87
C PHE A 151 -10.81 14.34 -5.57
N ALA A 152 -11.63 13.30 -5.35
CA ALA A 152 -12.22 13.04 -4.04
C ALA A 152 -11.09 12.75 -3.02
N GLY A 153 -11.30 13.13 -1.76
CA GLY A 153 -10.30 12.93 -0.71
C GLY A 153 -10.19 11.48 -0.24
N THR A 154 -11.31 10.74 -0.32
CA THR A 154 -11.40 9.36 0.14
C THR A 154 -12.58 8.64 -0.53
N LEU A 155 -12.49 7.31 -0.59
CA LEU A 155 -13.64 6.41 -0.70
C LEU A 155 -13.89 5.79 0.67
N ASP A 156 -15.16 5.79 1.09
CA ASP A 156 -15.59 5.21 2.35
C ASP A 156 -15.34 3.70 2.39
N ALA A 157 -15.03 3.17 3.57
CA ALA A 157 -14.93 1.74 3.82
C ALA A 157 -16.31 1.05 3.72
N ASP A 158 -17.38 1.79 4.04
CA ASP A 158 -18.74 1.28 4.03
C ASP A 158 -19.38 1.41 2.65
N SER A 159 -20.04 0.35 2.23
CA SER A 159 -20.97 0.34 1.10
C SER A 159 -22.28 -0.33 1.51
N GLU A 160 -23.41 0.27 1.13
CA GLU A 160 -24.76 -0.22 1.52
C GLU A 160 -24.95 -0.35 3.03
N GLY A 161 -24.19 0.43 3.84
CA GLY A 161 -24.26 0.43 5.31
C GLY A 161 -23.46 -0.70 5.98
N GLU A 162 -22.55 -1.35 5.26
CA GLU A 162 -21.71 -2.43 5.74
C GLU A 162 -20.26 -2.24 5.25
N GLU A 163 -19.29 -2.33 6.17
CA GLU A 163 -17.87 -2.20 5.82
C GLU A 163 -17.42 -3.34 4.92
N GLY A 164 -16.68 -3.00 3.86
CA GLY A 164 -16.06 -3.96 2.97
C GLY A 164 -17.02 -4.66 2.00
N ARG A 165 -18.34 -4.43 2.08
CA ARG A 165 -19.34 -5.14 1.27
C ARG A 165 -19.06 -5.11 -0.24
N PHE A 166 -18.53 -4.02 -0.75
CA PHE A 166 -18.17 -3.89 -2.17
C PHE A 166 -16.95 -4.73 -2.56
N TYR A 167 -16.05 -5.01 -1.61
CA TYR A 167 -14.75 -5.62 -1.88
C TYR A 167 -14.68 -7.11 -1.55
N VAL A 168 -15.61 -7.62 -0.74
CA VAL A 168 -15.63 -9.03 -0.33
C VAL A 168 -16.50 -9.86 -1.26
N TRP A 169 -16.06 -11.09 -1.52
CA TRP A 169 -16.73 -12.03 -2.43
C TRP A 169 -16.97 -13.34 -1.70
N SER A 170 -18.18 -13.86 -1.79
CA SER A 170 -18.45 -15.22 -1.35
C SER A 170 -18.00 -16.25 -2.38
N GLU A 171 -17.69 -17.47 -1.93
CA GLU A 171 -17.34 -18.57 -2.84
C GLU A 171 -18.40 -18.79 -3.94
N PRO A 172 -19.74 -18.79 -3.66
CA PRO A 172 -20.76 -18.92 -4.70
C PRO A 172 -20.77 -17.79 -5.73
N GLU A 173 -20.46 -16.55 -5.34
CA GLU A 173 -20.35 -15.43 -6.28
C GLU A 173 -19.17 -15.62 -7.21
N ILE A 174 -18.02 -16.01 -6.68
CA ILE A 174 -16.82 -16.31 -7.48
C ILE A 174 -17.12 -17.47 -8.46
N ASP A 175 -17.73 -18.55 -7.98
CA ASP A 175 -18.12 -19.69 -8.84
C ASP A 175 -19.04 -19.26 -9.96
N SER A 176 -20.01 -18.39 -9.68
CA SER A 176 -20.92 -17.85 -10.69
C SER A 176 -20.22 -17.00 -11.75
N HIS A 177 -19.27 -16.14 -11.33
CA HIS A 177 -18.53 -15.28 -12.25
C HIS A 177 -17.52 -16.04 -13.11
N LEU A 178 -16.94 -17.12 -12.58
CA LEU A 178 -15.95 -17.92 -13.27
C LEU A 178 -16.55 -19.14 -14.01
N ALA A 179 -17.87 -19.36 -13.97
CA ALA A 179 -18.55 -20.57 -14.43
C ALA A 179 -18.26 -20.95 -15.90
N GLU A 180 -17.92 -19.99 -16.76
CA GLU A 180 -17.59 -20.22 -18.18
C GLU A 180 -16.08 -20.44 -18.44
N MET A 181 -15.25 -20.35 -17.40
CA MET A 181 -13.80 -20.54 -17.51
C MET A 181 -13.42 -22.01 -17.42
N ASP A 182 -12.18 -22.32 -17.86
CA ASP A 182 -11.61 -23.65 -17.72
C ASP A 182 -11.52 -24.04 -16.23
N PRO A 183 -11.93 -25.26 -15.85
CA PRO A 183 -11.87 -25.73 -14.47
C PRO A 183 -10.48 -25.67 -13.83
N GLU A 184 -9.40 -25.81 -14.61
CA GLU A 184 -8.03 -25.67 -14.10
C GLU A 184 -7.73 -24.22 -13.71
N ILE A 185 -8.23 -23.25 -14.48
CA ILE A 185 -8.11 -21.82 -14.18
C ILE A 185 -8.92 -21.48 -12.92
N ILE A 186 -10.16 -21.98 -12.80
CA ILE A 186 -11.00 -21.76 -11.61
C ILE A 186 -10.30 -22.29 -10.35
N ASN A 187 -9.81 -23.54 -10.41
CA ASN A 187 -9.11 -24.14 -9.29
C ASN A 187 -7.81 -23.40 -8.95
N GLY A 188 -7.05 -22.96 -9.96
CA GLY A 188 -5.85 -22.14 -9.78
C GLY A 188 -6.18 -20.82 -9.08
N PHE A 189 -7.20 -20.10 -9.55
CA PHE A 189 -7.68 -18.86 -8.93
C PHE A 189 -8.06 -19.08 -7.46
N LYS A 190 -8.94 -20.05 -7.19
CA LYS A 190 -9.39 -20.36 -5.82
C LYS A 190 -8.23 -20.74 -4.89
N THR A 191 -7.23 -21.43 -5.41
CA THR A 191 -6.03 -21.82 -4.64
C THR A 191 -5.16 -20.60 -4.31
N VAL A 192 -4.93 -19.71 -5.29
CA VAL A 192 -4.05 -18.55 -5.13
C VAL A 192 -4.68 -17.53 -4.16
N TYR A 193 -6.00 -17.34 -4.25
CA TYR A 193 -6.74 -16.38 -3.41
C TYR A 193 -7.39 -17.01 -2.17
N ASP A 194 -7.05 -18.25 -1.85
CA ASP A 194 -7.59 -19.01 -0.69
C ASP A 194 -9.12 -18.97 -0.58
N VAL A 195 -9.81 -19.07 -1.73
CA VAL A 195 -11.27 -18.98 -1.77
C VAL A 195 -11.88 -20.25 -1.18
N THR A 196 -12.48 -20.12 -0.02
CA THR A 196 -13.15 -21.22 0.70
C THR A 196 -14.54 -20.81 1.18
N SER A 197 -15.38 -21.82 1.50
CA SER A 197 -16.71 -21.56 2.09
C SER A 197 -16.67 -20.96 3.49
N GLY A 198 -15.51 -20.98 4.15
CA GLY A 198 -15.29 -20.40 5.47
C GLY A 198 -14.66 -19.00 5.44
N GLY A 199 -14.32 -18.53 4.26
CA GLY A 199 -13.50 -17.32 4.07
C GLY A 199 -12.00 -17.61 4.08
N ASN A 200 -11.20 -16.57 3.91
CA ASN A 200 -9.73 -16.59 3.98
C ASN A 200 -9.22 -15.77 5.17
#